data_a5b983e73520276f9c70814de614911f
#
_entry.id   a5b983e73520276f9c70814de614911f
#
_cell.length_a   1.000
_cell.length_b   1.000
_cell.length_c   1.000
_cell.angle_alpha   90.00
_cell.angle_beta   90.00
_cell.angle_gamma   90.00
#
_symmetry.space_group_name_H-M   'P 1'
#
loop_
_entity.id
_entity.type
_entity.pdbx_description
1 polymer ?
#
loop_
_entity_poly.entity_id
_entity_poly.type
_entity_poly.pdbx_seq_one_letter_code
_entity_poly.pdbx_strand_id
1 'polypeptide(L)'
;MGQWLKDNNIQDFENAIVVNSDDKIDSYEIINKSNLVLVYNSTIGIESAMMGKKSYVAASTHYSDQPFVLSFNSTKSYIEQLKTDLETENFEISETMIQLSKSYYYQLFNHVSYSLDNLIIKADGKQLKVKNLSLIHI
;
A
#
# COMPACT_ATOMS: atom_id res chain seq x y z
N MET A 1 16.99 1.56 -2.63
CA MET A 1 16.22 1.34 -3.88
C MET A 1 16.92 1.94 -5.10
N GLY A 2 17.37 3.20 -5.08
CA GLY A 2 17.99 3.84 -6.24
C GLY A 2 19.22 3.12 -6.82
N GLN A 3 20.07 2.50 -5.99
CA GLN A 3 21.21 1.73 -6.47
C GLN A 3 20.78 0.48 -7.24
N TRP A 4 19.82 -0.28 -6.73
CA TRP A 4 19.28 -1.48 -7.38
C TRP A 4 18.70 -1.17 -8.77
N LEU A 5 17.97 -0.05 -8.89
CA LEU A 5 17.41 0.40 -10.18
C LEU A 5 18.50 0.67 -11.22
N LYS A 6 19.61 1.29 -10.77
CA LYS A 6 20.79 1.54 -11.63
C LYS A 6 21.50 0.24 -12.03
N ASP A 7 21.72 -0.66 -11.06
CA ASP A 7 22.41 -1.93 -11.28
C ASP A 7 21.65 -2.85 -12.23
N ASN A 8 20.33 -2.68 -12.34
CA ASN A 8 19.45 -3.45 -13.23
C ASN A 8 19.01 -2.65 -14.47
N ASN A 9 19.56 -1.45 -14.69
CA ASN A 9 19.27 -0.59 -15.84
C ASN A 9 17.76 -0.32 -16.06
N ILE A 10 16.96 -0.29 -15.00
CA ILE A 10 15.50 -0.11 -15.11
C ILE A 10 15.14 1.22 -15.76
N GLN A 11 15.94 2.24 -15.54
CA GLN A 11 15.79 3.57 -16.15
C GLN A 11 15.94 3.60 -17.68
N ASP A 12 16.55 2.56 -18.25
CA ASP A 12 16.80 2.46 -19.69
C ASP A 12 15.68 1.71 -20.43
N PHE A 13 14.68 1.18 -19.69
CA PHE A 13 13.51 0.57 -20.32
C PHE A 13 12.55 1.65 -20.85
N GLU A 14 12.23 1.59 -22.14
CA GLU A 14 11.30 2.52 -22.80
C GLU A 14 9.89 2.53 -22.16
N ASN A 15 9.51 1.42 -21.53
CA ASN A 15 8.21 1.22 -20.90
C ASN A 15 8.23 1.36 -19.38
N ALA A 16 9.31 1.90 -18.80
CA ALA A 16 9.44 2.11 -17.38
C ALA A 16 9.63 3.61 -17.04
N ILE A 17 8.89 4.09 -16.07
CA ILE A 17 9.04 5.44 -15.52
C ILE A 17 9.41 5.30 -14.05
N VAL A 18 10.56 5.86 -13.67
CA VAL A 18 11.00 5.92 -12.28
C VAL A 18 10.61 7.27 -11.70
N VAL A 19 9.76 7.24 -10.68
CA VAL A 19 9.34 8.42 -9.92
C VAL A 19 10.18 8.48 -8.65
N ASN A 20 10.87 9.59 -8.42
CA ASN A 20 11.68 9.81 -7.24
C ASN A 20 10.86 10.49 -6.14
N SER A 21 11.36 10.40 -4.90
CA SER A 21 10.70 11.03 -3.73
C SER A 21 10.54 12.56 -3.84
N ASP A 22 11.38 13.20 -4.64
CA ASP A 22 11.38 14.65 -4.83
C ASP A 22 10.47 15.11 -5.98
N ASP A 23 9.97 14.17 -6.77
CA ASP A 23 9.02 14.44 -7.84
C ASP A 23 7.67 14.80 -7.24
N LYS A 24 7.11 15.93 -7.64
CA LYS A 24 5.79 16.40 -7.18
C LYS A 24 4.67 15.68 -7.92
N ILE A 25 4.60 14.37 -7.75
CA ILE A 25 3.57 13.52 -8.37
C ILE A 25 2.68 12.96 -7.26
N ASP A 26 1.37 13.10 -7.42
CA ASP A 26 0.39 12.52 -6.51
C ASP A 26 0.27 11.01 -6.79
N SER A 27 0.55 10.21 -5.77
CA SER A 27 0.42 8.74 -5.84
C SER A 27 -1.00 8.30 -6.21
N TYR A 28 -2.03 9.03 -5.77
CA TYR A 28 -3.42 8.71 -6.10
C TYR A 28 -3.76 8.97 -7.57
N GLU A 29 -3.14 9.97 -8.20
CA GLU A 29 -3.27 10.16 -9.64
C GLU A 29 -2.66 9.01 -10.44
N ILE A 30 -1.50 8.48 -9.98
CA ILE A 30 -0.88 7.31 -10.60
C ILE A 30 -1.80 6.10 -10.43
N ILE A 31 -2.29 5.83 -9.23
CA ILE A 31 -3.21 4.71 -8.95
C ILE A 31 -4.45 4.81 -9.84
N ASN A 32 -5.04 5.99 -9.94
CA ASN A 32 -6.26 6.19 -10.71
C ASN A 32 -6.07 5.84 -12.21
N LYS A 33 -4.88 6.12 -12.75
CA LYS A 33 -4.51 5.82 -14.14
C LYS A 33 -3.98 4.40 -14.34
N SER A 34 -3.69 3.66 -13.27
CA SER A 34 -3.14 2.32 -13.33
C SER A 34 -4.24 1.28 -13.54
N ASN A 35 -3.93 0.19 -14.23
CA ASN A 35 -4.76 -1.00 -14.32
C ASN A 35 -4.56 -1.92 -13.12
N LEU A 36 -3.30 -2.10 -12.69
CA LEU A 36 -2.90 -2.91 -11.55
C LEU A 36 -2.01 -2.11 -10.62
N VAL A 37 -2.01 -2.44 -9.34
CA VAL A 37 -1.13 -1.86 -8.33
C VAL A 37 -0.35 -2.97 -7.64
N LEU A 38 0.97 -2.87 -7.67
CA LEU A 38 1.88 -3.82 -7.05
C LEU A 38 2.54 -3.16 -5.86
N VAL A 39 2.37 -3.71 -4.68
CA VAL A 39 2.98 -3.17 -3.45
C VAL A 39 3.80 -4.24 -2.75
N TYR A 40 4.84 -3.82 -2.05
CA TYR A 40 5.57 -4.71 -1.17
C TYR A 40 4.83 -4.88 0.16
N ASN A 41 4.69 -3.79 0.95
CA ASN A 41 4.03 -3.81 2.27
C ASN A 41 3.33 -2.46 2.62
N SER A 42 3.00 -1.65 1.64
CA SER A 42 2.41 -0.32 1.84
C SER A 42 0.89 -0.39 2.01
N THR A 43 0.32 0.51 2.83
CA THR A 43 -1.15 0.71 2.94
C THR A 43 -1.81 1.12 1.62
N ILE A 44 -1.03 1.58 0.65
CA ILE A 44 -1.48 1.82 -0.74
C ILE A 44 -2.19 0.60 -1.33
N GLY A 45 -1.85 -0.62 -0.90
CA GLY A 45 -2.58 -1.84 -1.30
C GLY A 45 -4.06 -1.80 -0.91
N ILE A 46 -4.40 -1.31 0.29
CA ILE A 46 -5.78 -1.14 0.75
C ILE A 46 -6.44 0.03 0.01
N GLU A 47 -5.73 1.15 -0.08
CA GLU A 47 -6.24 2.39 -0.68
C GLU A 47 -6.54 2.22 -2.17
N SER A 48 -5.71 1.49 -2.90
CA SER A 48 -5.96 1.15 -4.30
C SER A 48 -7.15 0.21 -4.47
N ALA A 49 -7.35 -0.76 -3.56
CA ALA A 49 -8.57 -1.57 -3.56
C ALA A 49 -9.84 -0.72 -3.30
N MET A 50 -9.76 0.29 -2.41
CA MET A 50 -10.84 1.26 -2.19
C MET A 50 -11.18 2.08 -3.45
N MET A 51 -10.21 2.27 -4.34
CA MET A 51 -10.35 2.93 -5.64
C MET A 51 -10.76 1.97 -6.77
N GLY A 52 -11.07 0.71 -6.45
CA GLY A 52 -11.48 -0.29 -7.43
C GLY A 52 -10.35 -0.92 -8.22
N LYS A 53 -9.09 -0.76 -7.78
CA LYS A 53 -7.92 -1.31 -8.47
C LYS A 53 -7.53 -2.67 -7.89
N LYS A 54 -7.23 -3.62 -8.74
CA LYS A 54 -6.67 -4.91 -8.34
C LYS A 54 -5.26 -4.71 -7.79
N SER A 55 -5.04 -5.12 -6.55
CA SER A 55 -3.80 -4.90 -5.80
C SER A 55 -3.10 -6.20 -5.47
N TYR A 56 -1.83 -6.29 -5.81
CA TYR A 56 -0.93 -7.39 -5.50
C TYR A 56 0.00 -7.02 -4.36
N VAL A 57 0.06 -7.84 -3.33
CA VAL A 57 0.88 -7.62 -2.13
C VAL A 57 1.98 -8.68 -2.07
N ALA A 58 3.25 -8.26 -2.11
CA ALA A 58 4.37 -9.18 -2.18
C ALA A 58 4.87 -9.64 -0.79
N ALA A 59 4.73 -8.81 0.25
CA ALA A 59 5.11 -9.17 1.60
C ALA A 59 3.91 -9.57 2.45
N SER A 60 4.15 -10.29 3.54
CA SER A 60 3.13 -10.52 4.57
C SER A 60 2.85 -9.22 5.30
N THR A 61 1.60 -8.80 5.31
CA THR A 61 1.10 -7.58 5.97
C THR A 61 -0.14 -7.91 6.79
N HIS A 62 -0.58 -6.98 7.62
CA HIS A 62 -1.81 -7.16 8.42
C HIS A 62 -3.10 -7.26 7.59
N TYR A 63 -3.04 -7.04 6.28
CA TYR A 63 -4.18 -7.13 5.36
C TYR A 63 -3.98 -8.14 4.22
N SER A 64 -2.87 -8.89 4.21
CA SER A 64 -2.56 -9.86 3.13
C SER A 64 -3.61 -10.97 3.00
N ASP A 65 -4.30 -11.30 4.10
CA ASP A 65 -5.34 -12.34 4.14
C ASP A 65 -6.72 -11.82 3.73
N GLN A 66 -6.81 -10.52 3.42
CA GLN A 66 -8.09 -9.91 3.07
C GLN A 66 -8.45 -10.18 1.62
N PRO A 67 -9.74 -10.43 1.31
CA PRO A 67 -10.17 -10.84 -0.03
C PRO A 67 -10.08 -9.73 -1.08
N PHE A 68 -9.87 -8.48 -0.69
CA PHE A 68 -9.74 -7.34 -1.58
C PHE A 68 -8.33 -7.09 -2.12
N VAL A 69 -7.34 -7.92 -1.73
CA VAL A 69 -5.98 -7.93 -2.27
C VAL A 69 -5.56 -9.33 -2.66
N LEU A 70 -4.56 -9.43 -3.52
CA LEU A 70 -3.95 -10.69 -3.94
C LEU A 70 -2.59 -10.84 -3.27
N SER A 71 -2.45 -11.86 -2.43
CA SER A 71 -1.20 -12.28 -1.85
C SER A 71 -0.94 -13.76 -2.12
N PHE A 72 0.31 -14.18 -2.13
CA PHE A 72 0.71 -15.52 -2.55
C PHE A 72 1.82 -16.07 -1.66
N ASN A 73 1.78 -17.37 -1.45
CA ASN A 73 2.78 -18.07 -0.64
C ASN A 73 4.11 -18.31 -1.38
N SER A 74 4.19 -17.99 -2.67
CA SER A 74 5.40 -18.14 -3.47
C SER A 74 5.51 -17.09 -4.56
N THR A 75 6.73 -16.70 -4.88
CA THR A 75 7.01 -15.82 -6.01
C THR A 75 6.50 -16.40 -7.33
N LYS A 76 6.56 -17.71 -7.49
CA LYS A 76 6.08 -18.39 -8.69
C LYS A 76 4.59 -18.15 -8.90
N SER A 77 3.76 -18.44 -7.90
CA SER A 77 2.31 -18.23 -7.98
C SER A 77 1.94 -16.76 -8.19
N TYR A 78 2.69 -15.86 -7.52
CA TYR A 78 2.53 -14.41 -7.71
C TYR A 78 2.72 -14.00 -9.16
N ILE A 79 3.83 -14.42 -9.78
CA ILE A 79 4.17 -14.07 -11.16
C ILE A 79 3.21 -14.73 -12.16
N GLU A 80 2.83 -15.99 -11.92
CA GLU A 80 1.89 -16.71 -12.80
C GLU A 80 0.51 -16.02 -12.83
N GLN A 81 -0.02 -15.65 -11.66
CA GLN A 81 -1.30 -14.95 -11.60
C GLN A 81 -1.21 -13.54 -12.22
N LEU A 82 -0.12 -12.81 -11.94
CA LEU A 82 0.09 -11.48 -12.53
C LEU A 82 0.13 -11.55 -14.06
N LYS A 83 0.84 -12.53 -14.64
CA LYS A 83 0.85 -12.76 -16.09
C LYS A 83 -0.53 -13.06 -16.64
N THR A 84 -1.27 -13.96 -15.97
CA THR A 84 -2.64 -14.30 -16.37
C THR A 84 -3.54 -13.08 -16.39
N ASP A 85 -3.50 -12.25 -15.34
CA ASP A 85 -4.32 -11.03 -15.27
C ASP A 85 -3.94 -10.01 -16.33
N LEU A 86 -2.64 -9.89 -16.66
CA LEU A 86 -2.17 -9.01 -17.74
C LEU A 86 -2.60 -9.51 -19.12
N GLU A 87 -2.51 -10.83 -19.38
CA GLU A 87 -2.88 -11.44 -20.65
C GLU A 87 -4.40 -11.44 -20.89
N THR A 88 -5.18 -11.55 -19.82
CA THR A 88 -6.66 -11.58 -19.89
C THR A 88 -7.29 -10.21 -19.64
N GLU A 89 -6.49 -9.18 -19.40
CA GLU A 89 -6.94 -7.83 -19.01
C GLU A 89 -7.93 -7.83 -17.83
N ASN A 90 -7.72 -8.76 -16.89
CA ASN A 90 -8.58 -8.93 -15.72
C ASN A 90 -8.14 -7.99 -14.58
N PHE A 91 -8.49 -6.72 -14.66
CA PHE A 91 -8.03 -5.66 -13.76
C PHE A 91 -9.06 -5.21 -12.73
N GLU A 92 -10.30 -5.63 -12.88
CA GLU A 92 -11.39 -5.18 -12.02
C GLU A 92 -11.50 -6.00 -10.75
N ILE A 93 -11.99 -5.37 -9.70
CA ILE A 93 -12.46 -6.01 -8.48
C ILE A 93 -13.94 -5.71 -8.27
N SER A 94 -14.65 -6.61 -7.59
CA SER A 94 -16.08 -6.45 -7.37
C SER A 94 -16.38 -5.29 -6.41
N GLU A 95 -17.57 -4.70 -6.54
CA GLU A 95 -18.06 -3.69 -5.60
C GLU A 95 -18.01 -4.18 -4.14
N THR A 96 -18.29 -5.46 -3.90
CA THR A 96 -18.17 -6.07 -2.58
C THR A 96 -16.76 -5.94 -2.02
N MET A 97 -15.72 -6.17 -2.82
CA MET A 97 -14.32 -6.03 -2.40
C MET A 97 -13.96 -4.57 -2.13
N ILE A 98 -14.49 -3.64 -2.93
CA ILE A 98 -14.32 -2.20 -2.69
C ILE A 98 -14.94 -1.81 -1.35
N GLN A 99 -16.14 -2.25 -1.04
CA GLN A 99 -16.80 -1.95 0.24
C GLN A 99 -16.09 -2.61 1.44
N LEU A 100 -15.59 -3.83 1.27
CA LEU A 100 -14.79 -4.50 2.29
C LEU A 100 -13.49 -3.74 2.58
N SER A 101 -12.78 -3.28 1.56
CA SER A 101 -11.54 -2.51 1.73
C SER A 101 -11.80 -1.19 2.47
N LYS A 102 -12.89 -0.47 2.13
CA LYS A 102 -13.33 0.74 2.84
C LYS A 102 -13.65 0.46 4.31
N SER A 103 -14.38 -0.61 4.59
CA SER A 103 -14.72 -1.01 5.96
C SER A 103 -13.47 -1.39 6.76
N TYR A 104 -12.55 -2.14 6.16
CA TYR A 104 -11.28 -2.50 6.78
C TYR A 104 -10.44 -1.27 7.10
N TYR A 105 -10.29 -0.35 6.14
CA TYR A 105 -9.57 0.91 6.33
C TYR A 105 -10.17 1.74 7.45
N TYR A 106 -11.50 1.86 7.49
CA TYR A 106 -12.21 2.55 8.56
C TYR A 106 -11.91 1.94 9.93
N GLN A 107 -11.97 0.62 10.05
CA GLN A 107 -11.64 -0.08 11.31
C GLN A 107 -10.19 0.13 11.72
N LEU A 108 -9.27 0.05 10.77
CA LEU A 108 -7.84 0.26 11.04
C LEU A 108 -7.58 1.65 11.64
N PHE A 109 -8.16 2.68 11.07
CA PHE A 109 -7.93 4.06 11.52
C PHE A 109 -8.73 4.44 12.75
N ASN A 110 -9.93 3.93 12.96
CA ASN A 110 -10.80 4.35 14.05
C ASN A 110 -10.73 3.44 15.27
N HIS A 111 -10.36 2.18 15.13
CA HIS A 111 -10.37 1.21 16.22
C HIS A 111 -8.98 0.65 16.58
N VAL A 112 -8.03 0.67 15.64
CA VAL A 112 -6.67 0.16 15.87
C VAL A 112 -5.68 1.30 16.07
N SER A 113 -5.87 2.44 15.39
CA SER A 113 -5.01 3.61 15.54
C SER A 113 -5.41 4.42 16.77
N TYR A 114 -4.45 4.73 17.63
CA TYR A 114 -4.67 5.60 18.78
C TYR A 114 -4.46 7.06 18.39
N SER A 115 -5.38 7.95 18.80
CA SER A 115 -5.16 9.37 18.70
C SER A 115 -4.03 9.78 19.65
N LEU A 116 -3.00 10.42 19.12
CA LEU A 116 -1.89 10.95 19.90
C LEU A 116 -2.17 12.33 20.50
N ASP A 117 -3.33 12.93 20.23
CA ASP A 117 -3.67 14.29 20.65
C ASP A 117 -3.61 14.48 22.17
N ASN A 118 -3.95 13.43 22.93
CA ASN A 118 -3.87 13.42 24.40
C ASN A 118 -2.51 12.94 24.94
N LEU A 119 -1.63 12.42 24.09
CA LEU A 119 -0.32 11.86 24.47
C LEU A 119 0.82 12.84 24.24
N ILE A 120 0.70 13.75 23.27
CA ILE A 120 1.76 14.70 22.90
C ILE A 120 1.38 16.09 23.39
N ILE A 121 2.16 16.66 24.30
CA ILE A 121 1.92 18.01 24.81
C ILE A 121 2.67 19.09 24.07
N LYS A 122 3.92 18.84 23.66
CA LYS A 122 4.78 19.79 22.94
C LYS A 122 5.87 19.06 22.17
N ALA A 123 6.06 19.43 20.92
CA ALA A 123 7.29 19.18 20.18
C ALA A 123 8.15 20.46 20.28
N ASP A 124 9.08 20.50 21.20
CA ASP A 124 10.08 21.56 21.28
C ASP A 124 11.30 21.06 20.49
N GLY A 125 11.25 21.21 19.17
CA GLY A 125 12.33 20.97 18.19
C GLY A 125 13.25 19.75 18.34
N LYS A 126 13.33 19.13 19.51
CA LYS A 126 14.23 18.01 19.81
C LYS A 126 13.70 16.93 20.77
N GLN A 127 12.57 17.10 21.43
CA GLN A 127 12.01 16.10 22.34
C GLN A 127 10.49 16.09 22.35
N LEU A 128 9.92 14.90 22.16
CA LEU A 128 8.50 14.60 22.39
C LEU A 128 8.28 14.37 23.89
N LYS A 129 7.48 15.20 24.55
CA LYS A 129 7.04 14.95 25.93
C LYS A 129 5.66 14.28 25.90
N VAL A 130 5.59 13.05 26.37
CA VAL A 130 4.37 12.26 26.49
C VAL A 130 3.67 12.55 27.81
N LYS A 131 2.40 12.90 27.75
CA LYS A 131 1.59 13.34 28.92
C LYS A 131 1.20 12.20 29.84
N ASN A 132 1.01 11.00 29.33
CA ASN A 132 0.53 9.88 30.12
C ASN A 132 1.02 8.54 29.55
N LEU A 133 2.11 8.03 30.09
CA LEU A 133 2.69 6.73 29.70
C LEU A 133 1.85 5.53 30.17
N SER A 134 0.86 5.74 31.08
CA SER A 134 0.04 4.65 31.60
C SER A 134 -1.00 4.12 30.61
N LEU A 135 -1.18 4.78 29.47
CA LEU A 135 -2.07 4.34 28.40
C LEU A 135 -1.37 3.52 27.30
N ILE A 136 -0.06 3.37 27.37
CA ILE A 136 0.71 2.55 26.44
C ILE A 136 0.98 1.21 27.15
N HIS A 137 0.03 0.31 27.09
CA HIS A 137 0.28 -1.11 27.34
C HIS A 137 0.57 -1.77 26.00
N ILE A 138 1.88 -2.07 25.81
CA ILE A 138 2.33 -2.97 24.76
C ILE A 138 2.25 -4.40 25.29
#